data_0b49c7f69702c0be801f82804dcb3071
#
_entry.id   0b49c7f69702c0be801f82804dcb3071
#
_cell.length_a   1.000
_cell.length_b   1.000
_cell.length_c   1.000
_cell.angle_alpha   90.00
_cell.angle_beta   90.00
_cell.angle_gamma   90.00
#
_symmetry.space_group_name_H-M   'P 1'
#
loop_
_entity.id
_entity.type
_entity.pdbx_description
1 polymer ?
#
loop_
_entity_poly.entity_id
_entity_poly.type
_entity_poly.pdbx_seq_one_letter_code
_entity_poly.pdbx_strand_id
1 'polypeptide(L)'
;YDMGNVDANETDMDRWQAQIKASFLFKLTDNLYLGPMVAYDYVHGKNLERPELLEGMDLTTTNYGAGFSLVYDSRDVLTNPHKGYYLNISQCFRPKFMGNDYAFSTTDLRTSYYHPVWKGGLLAGEFRGMFNFGNPSWSMMALLGNSYSMRGYYEGRYRDKHKMEGQIELRQHIWKRNGIVAWIGAGTVFN
;
A
#
# COMPACT_ATOMS: atom_id res chain seq x y z
N TYR A 1 1.35 -15.75 12.03
CA TYR A 1 2.26 -14.77 12.64
C TYR A 1 1.61 -14.23 13.90
N ASP A 2 2.27 -14.41 15.05
CA ASP A 2 1.85 -13.78 16.29
C ASP A 2 2.17 -12.29 16.20
N MET A 3 1.14 -11.45 16.26
CA MET A 3 1.27 -9.98 16.20
C MET A 3 1.70 -9.37 17.53
N GLY A 4 2.20 -10.19 18.46
CA GLY A 4 2.73 -9.71 19.73
C GLY A 4 3.87 -8.72 19.53
N ASN A 5 3.78 -7.55 20.16
CA ASN A 5 4.86 -6.56 20.19
C ASN A 5 5.94 -7.01 21.20
N VAL A 6 6.60 -8.11 20.87
CA VAL A 6 7.65 -8.73 21.70
C VAL A 6 8.94 -8.86 20.87
N ASP A 7 10.08 -8.65 21.52
CA ASP A 7 11.40 -8.72 20.88
C ASP A 7 11.71 -10.09 20.25
N ALA A 8 11.00 -11.14 20.72
CA ALA A 8 11.11 -12.49 20.14
C ALA A 8 10.66 -12.57 18.66
N ASN A 9 9.81 -11.65 18.20
CA ASN A 9 9.29 -11.60 16.84
C ASN A 9 10.03 -10.57 15.95
N GLU A 10 11.08 -9.95 16.48
CA GLU A 10 11.91 -8.99 15.78
C GLU A 10 13.17 -9.68 15.24
N THR A 11 13.56 -9.33 14.04
CA THR A 11 14.84 -9.74 13.43
C THR A 11 15.36 -8.64 12.52
N ASP A 12 16.64 -8.37 12.64
CA ASP A 12 17.33 -7.48 11.72
C ASP A 12 17.79 -8.23 10.48
N MET A 13 17.65 -7.58 9.33
CA MET A 13 18.21 -8.05 8.09
C MET A 13 18.47 -6.90 7.12
N ASP A 14 19.51 -7.03 6.32
CA ASP A 14 19.76 -6.17 5.18
C ASP A 14 18.90 -6.63 4.00
N ARG A 15 18.19 -5.68 3.35
CA ARG A 15 17.34 -6.00 2.21
C ARG A 15 17.71 -5.14 1.00
N TRP A 16 18.00 -5.80 -0.12
CA TRP A 16 18.04 -5.17 -1.43
C TRP A 16 16.77 -5.53 -2.21
N GLN A 17 16.14 -4.54 -2.82
CA GLN A 17 14.87 -4.71 -3.49
C GLN A 17 14.84 -3.96 -4.81
N ALA A 18 14.35 -4.63 -5.87
CA ALA A 18 14.00 -4.03 -7.15
C ALA A 18 12.54 -4.34 -7.47
N GLN A 19 11.74 -3.29 -7.69
CA GLN A 19 10.33 -3.43 -8.02
C GLN A 19 10.02 -2.65 -9.29
N ILE A 20 9.29 -3.31 -10.21
CA ILE A 20 8.75 -2.68 -11.42
C ILE A 20 7.26 -2.99 -11.45
N LYS A 21 6.43 -1.95 -11.48
CA LYS A 21 4.98 -2.07 -11.68
C LYS A 21 4.58 -1.12 -12.78
N ALA A 22 4.01 -1.65 -13.85
CA ALA A 22 3.53 -0.87 -14.99
C ALA A 22 2.07 -1.15 -15.25
N SER A 23 1.28 -0.08 -15.46
CA SER A 23 -0.14 -0.16 -15.82
C SER A 23 -0.38 0.66 -17.08
N PHE A 24 -1.11 0.09 -18.04
CA PHE A 24 -1.49 0.72 -19.29
C PHE A 24 -2.98 1.03 -19.24
N LEU A 25 -3.31 2.27 -18.87
CA LEU A 25 -4.68 2.68 -18.60
C LEU A 25 -5.33 3.31 -19.84
N PHE A 26 -6.50 2.78 -20.21
CA PHE A 26 -7.35 3.31 -21.26
C PHE A 26 -8.53 4.05 -20.65
N LYS A 27 -8.82 5.24 -21.18
CA LYS A 27 -9.99 6.02 -20.76
C LYS A 27 -11.28 5.31 -21.20
N LEU A 28 -12.14 4.95 -20.27
CA LEU A 28 -13.47 4.37 -20.55
C LEU A 28 -14.55 5.45 -20.62
N THR A 29 -14.57 6.32 -19.62
CA THR A 29 -15.46 7.49 -19.56
C THR A 29 -14.70 8.65 -18.94
N ASP A 30 -15.36 9.79 -18.73
CA ASP A 30 -14.73 10.88 -18.01
C ASP A 30 -14.36 10.42 -16.59
N ASN A 31 -13.11 10.69 -16.22
CA ASN A 31 -12.50 10.34 -14.95
C ASN A 31 -12.32 8.84 -14.65
N LEU A 32 -12.75 7.91 -15.54
CA LEU A 32 -12.63 6.46 -15.33
C LEU A 32 -11.68 5.83 -16.34
N TYR A 33 -10.72 5.09 -15.82
CA TYR A 33 -9.68 4.41 -16.59
C TYR A 33 -9.57 2.94 -16.13
N LEU A 34 -9.36 2.05 -17.09
CA LEU A 34 -9.13 0.62 -16.85
C LEU A 34 -8.02 0.14 -17.80
N GLY A 35 -7.22 -0.79 -17.32
CA GLY A 35 -6.24 -1.42 -18.21
C GLY A 35 -5.39 -2.49 -17.54
N PRO A 36 -4.61 -3.22 -18.35
CA PRO A 36 -3.74 -4.27 -17.88
C PRO A 36 -2.57 -3.71 -17.06
N MET A 37 -2.08 -4.56 -16.18
CA MET A 37 -0.95 -4.29 -15.30
C MET A 37 0.00 -5.47 -15.30
N VAL A 38 1.30 -5.17 -15.24
CA VAL A 38 2.36 -6.14 -15.01
C VAL A 38 3.20 -5.71 -13.82
N ALA A 39 3.71 -6.67 -13.07
CA ALA A 39 4.55 -6.45 -11.91
C ALA A 39 5.74 -7.41 -11.90
N TYR A 40 6.88 -6.91 -11.49
CA TYR A 40 8.08 -7.66 -11.20
C TYR A 40 8.65 -7.20 -9.87
N ASP A 41 8.86 -8.14 -8.97
CA ASP A 41 9.40 -7.87 -7.64
C ASP A 41 10.57 -8.83 -7.40
N TYR A 42 11.75 -8.28 -7.16
CA TYR A 42 12.94 -9.01 -6.73
C TYR A 42 13.38 -8.51 -5.38
N VAL A 43 13.51 -9.42 -4.42
CA VAL A 43 13.98 -9.10 -3.07
C VAL A 43 15.07 -10.07 -2.68
N HIS A 44 16.20 -9.55 -2.22
CA HIS A 44 17.33 -10.32 -1.72
C HIS A 44 17.66 -9.88 -0.29
N GLY A 45 17.46 -10.78 0.68
CA GLY A 45 17.84 -10.60 2.07
C GLY A 45 19.27 -11.06 2.34
N LYS A 46 19.95 -10.37 3.26
CA LYS A 46 21.27 -10.73 3.77
C LYS A 46 21.32 -10.51 5.27
N ASN A 47 22.28 -11.15 5.92
CA ASN A 47 22.59 -10.92 7.35
C ASN A 47 21.38 -11.10 8.26
N LEU A 48 20.55 -12.11 8.00
CA LEU A 48 19.38 -12.41 8.82
C LEU A 48 19.83 -12.97 10.16
N GLU A 49 19.49 -12.30 11.25
CA GLU A 49 19.89 -12.73 12.60
C GLU A 49 19.11 -13.95 13.09
N ARG A 50 17.83 -14.07 12.69
CA ARG A 50 16.92 -15.14 13.14
C ARG A 50 16.27 -15.84 11.94
N PRO A 51 16.95 -16.84 11.34
CA PRO A 51 16.44 -17.57 10.18
C PRO A 51 15.14 -18.33 10.43
N GLU A 52 14.88 -18.72 11.67
CA GLU A 52 13.67 -19.43 12.09
C GLU A 52 12.38 -18.65 11.81
N LEU A 53 12.44 -17.31 11.80
CA LEU A 53 11.29 -16.45 11.53
C LEU A 53 10.85 -16.44 10.07
N LEU A 54 11.67 -16.97 9.14
CA LEU A 54 11.28 -17.15 7.74
C LEU A 54 10.49 -18.43 7.48
N GLU A 55 10.34 -19.31 8.48
CA GLU A 55 9.60 -20.58 8.35
C GLU A 55 10.06 -21.43 7.14
N GLY A 56 11.34 -21.41 6.82
CA GLY A 56 11.93 -22.14 5.71
C GLY A 56 11.77 -21.49 4.32
N MET A 57 11.30 -20.25 4.24
CA MET A 57 11.27 -19.50 2.98
C MET A 57 12.68 -19.02 2.60
N ASP A 58 12.95 -18.95 1.29
CA ASP A 58 14.21 -18.43 0.79
C ASP A 58 14.40 -16.94 1.07
N LEU A 59 15.63 -16.54 1.40
CA LEU A 59 16.02 -15.13 1.57
C LEU A 59 15.89 -14.33 0.28
N THR A 60 16.00 -14.98 -0.87
CA THR A 60 15.83 -14.37 -2.19
C THR A 60 14.49 -14.78 -2.75
N THR A 61 13.68 -13.81 -3.09
CA THR A 61 12.36 -14.05 -3.69
C THR A 61 12.21 -13.27 -4.99
N THR A 62 11.71 -13.94 -6.02
CA THR A 62 11.37 -13.31 -7.30
C THR A 62 9.89 -13.54 -7.58
N ASN A 63 9.16 -12.48 -7.87
CA ASN A 63 7.73 -12.57 -8.12
C ASN A 63 7.36 -11.86 -9.42
N TYR A 64 6.70 -12.58 -10.32
CA TYR A 64 6.16 -12.09 -11.58
C TYR A 64 4.64 -12.03 -11.47
N GLY A 65 4.05 -10.91 -11.87
CA GLY A 65 2.61 -10.72 -11.78
C GLY A 65 2.02 -10.05 -13.00
N ALA A 66 0.78 -10.41 -13.27
CA ALA A 66 -0.06 -9.75 -14.26
C ALA A 66 -1.48 -9.56 -13.71
N GLY A 67 -2.16 -8.54 -14.18
CA GLY A 67 -3.49 -8.23 -13.70
C GLY A 67 -4.09 -7.02 -14.37
N PHE A 68 -4.89 -6.28 -13.63
CA PHE A 68 -5.55 -5.07 -14.13
C PHE A 68 -5.61 -3.99 -13.05
N SER A 69 -5.75 -2.75 -13.50
CA SER A 69 -5.95 -1.58 -12.64
C SER A 69 -7.17 -0.79 -13.12
N LEU A 70 -8.03 -0.42 -12.18
CA LEU A 70 -9.16 0.49 -12.35
C LEU A 70 -8.85 1.78 -11.59
N VAL A 71 -8.92 2.91 -12.27
CA VAL A 71 -8.67 4.23 -11.67
C VAL A 71 -9.84 5.14 -11.98
N TYR A 72 -10.40 5.75 -10.93
CA TYR A 72 -11.34 6.85 -11.04
C TYR A 72 -10.75 8.09 -10.37
N ASP A 73 -10.69 9.22 -11.08
CA ASP A 73 -10.10 10.45 -10.58
C ASP A 73 -10.92 11.66 -10.99
N SER A 74 -11.68 12.21 -10.07
CA SER A 74 -12.49 13.43 -10.24
C SER A 74 -11.95 14.61 -9.44
N ARG A 75 -10.69 14.53 -8.97
CA ARG A 75 -10.06 15.63 -8.22
C ARG A 75 -9.88 16.86 -9.12
N ASP A 76 -10.08 18.02 -8.55
CA ASP A 76 -9.89 19.29 -9.24
C ASP A 76 -8.43 19.60 -9.55
N VAL A 77 -7.51 19.24 -8.64
CA VAL A 77 -6.06 19.43 -8.78
C VAL A 77 -5.33 18.18 -8.26
N LEU A 78 -4.37 17.67 -9.02
CA LEU A 78 -3.68 16.42 -8.66
C LEU A 78 -2.77 16.56 -7.43
N THR A 79 -2.06 17.68 -7.30
CA THR A 79 -1.03 17.87 -6.27
C THR A 79 -1.58 18.40 -4.96
N ASN A 80 -2.65 19.20 -5.01
CA ASN A 80 -3.29 19.78 -3.83
C ASN A 80 -4.80 19.86 -4.03
N PRO A 81 -5.52 18.74 -4.00
CA PRO A 81 -6.94 18.71 -4.26
C PRO A 81 -7.73 19.43 -3.18
N HIS A 82 -8.77 20.18 -3.60
CA HIS A 82 -9.72 20.85 -2.73
C HIS A 82 -11.09 20.20 -2.76
N LYS A 83 -11.39 19.45 -3.82
CA LYS A 83 -12.62 18.67 -3.96
C LYS A 83 -12.42 17.50 -4.89
N GLY A 84 -13.27 16.49 -4.73
CA GLY A 84 -13.31 15.35 -5.61
C GLY A 84 -12.94 14.04 -4.92
N TYR A 85 -12.95 13.01 -5.71
CA TYR A 85 -12.75 11.63 -5.28
C TYR A 85 -11.68 10.95 -6.14
N TYR A 86 -10.83 10.20 -5.50
CA TYR A 86 -9.86 9.32 -6.14
C TYR A 86 -10.06 7.89 -5.69
N LEU A 87 -10.10 6.96 -6.63
CA LEU A 87 -10.14 5.52 -6.38
C LEU A 87 -9.14 4.84 -7.30
N ASN A 88 -8.32 3.98 -6.74
CA ASN A 88 -7.48 3.06 -7.48
C ASN A 88 -7.67 1.66 -6.90
N ILE A 89 -8.08 0.72 -7.73
CA ILE A 89 -8.14 -0.71 -7.41
C ILE A 89 -7.23 -1.41 -8.39
N SER A 90 -6.25 -2.15 -7.90
CA SER A 90 -5.44 -3.01 -8.75
C SER A 90 -5.45 -4.44 -8.24
N GLN A 91 -5.68 -5.38 -9.15
CA GLN A 91 -5.64 -6.81 -8.90
C GLN A 91 -4.46 -7.40 -9.65
N CYS A 92 -3.54 -8.02 -8.92
CA CYS A 92 -2.36 -8.66 -9.47
C CYS A 92 -2.36 -10.15 -9.14
N PHE A 93 -2.29 -10.99 -10.15
CA PHE A 93 -2.20 -12.44 -10.02
C PHE A 93 -0.75 -12.88 -10.21
N ARG A 94 -0.26 -13.75 -9.32
CA ARG A 94 1.07 -14.32 -9.33
C ARG A 94 0.99 -15.85 -9.27
N PRO A 95 0.59 -16.52 -10.36
CA PRO A 95 0.49 -17.97 -10.40
C PRO A 95 1.88 -18.62 -10.54
N LYS A 96 2.01 -19.88 -10.12
CA LYS A 96 3.29 -20.64 -10.22
C LYS A 96 3.79 -20.80 -11.65
N PHE A 97 2.91 -20.91 -12.66
CA PHE A 97 3.33 -21.09 -14.05
C PHE A 97 4.09 -19.87 -14.63
N MET A 98 4.05 -18.71 -14.00
CA MET A 98 4.83 -17.53 -14.36
C MET A 98 6.26 -17.56 -13.79
N GLY A 99 6.67 -18.61 -13.08
CA GLY A 99 7.98 -18.73 -12.45
C GLY A 99 8.01 -18.31 -10.98
N ASN A 100 6.86 -18.21 -10.33
CA ASN A 100 6.76 -17.90 -8.91
C ASN A 100 6.87 -19.17 -8.06
N ASP A 101 7.62 -19.11 -6.96
CA ASP A 101 7.71 -20.19 -5.98
C ASP A 101 6.37 -20.40 -5.27
N TYR A 102 5.65 -19.31 -5.02
CA TYR A 102 4.37 -19.29 -4.31
C TYR A 102 3.27 -18.71 -5.20
N ALA A 103 2.07 -19.34 -5.16
CA ALA A 103 0.90 -18.84 -5.86
C ALA A 103 0.07 -17.96 -4.94
N PHE A 104 -0.15 -16.72 -5.33
CA PHE A 104 -1.00 -15.78 -4.60
C PHE A 104 -1.54 -14.68 -5.52
N SER A 105 -2.48 -13.92 -5.01
CA SER A 105 -2.94 -12.70 -5.68
C SER A 105 -3.03 -11.55 -4.69
N THR A 106 -2.76 -10.35 -5.18
CA THR A 106 -2.80 -9.12 -4.38
C THR A 106 -3.85 -8.18 -4.92
N THR A 107 -4.74 -7.75 -4.05
CA THR A 107 -5.67 -6.64 -4.31
C THR A 107 -5.16 -5.41 -3.57
N ASP A 108 -4.78 -4.37 -4.30
CA ASP A 108 -4.45 -3.06 -3.74
C ASP A 108 -5.64 -2.12 -3.97
N LEU A 109 -6.11 -1.51 -2.88
CA LEU A 109 -7.14 -0.49 -2.87
C LEU A 109 -6.57 0.80 -2.29
N ARG A 110 -6.76 1.90 -3.00
CA ARG A 110 -6.50 3.24 -2.50
C ARG A 110 -7.66 4.16 -2.87
N THR A 111 -8.22 4.82 -1.88
CA THR A 111 -9.26 5.81 -2.10
C THR A 111 -8.99 7.07 -1.29
N SER A 112 -9.30 8.23 -1.87
CA SER A 112 -9.17 9.51 -1.20
C SER A 112 -10.37 10.39 -1.56
N TYR A 113 -10.87 11.12 -0.59
CA TYR A 113 -11.99 12.03 -0.72
C TYR A 113 -11.65 13.41 -0.17
N TYR A 114 -12.01 14.47 -0.91
CA TYR A 114 -11.72 15.85 -0.57
C TYR A 114 -13.02 16.67 -0.64
N HIS A 115 -13.33 17.34 0.45
CA HIS A 115 -14.55 18.14 0.55
C HIS A 115 -14.30 19.45 1.30
N PRO A 116 -14.58 20.61 0.69
CA PRO A 116 -14.57 21.89 1.41
C PRO A 116 -15.74 21.93 2.39
N VAL A 117 -15.46 22.18 3.68
CA VAL A 117 -16.47 22.14 4.74
C VAL A 117 -16.93 23.53 5.16
N TRP A 118 -16.02 24.52 5.14
CA TRP A 118 -16.31 25.94 5.36
C TRP A 118 -15.24 26.82 4.70
N LYS A 119 -15.33 28.12 4.82
CA LYS A 119 -14.37 29.05 4.21
C LYS A 119 -12.94 28.81 4.72
N GLY A 120 -12.08 28.36 3.81
CA GLY A 120 -10.68 28.00 4.11
C GLY A 120 -10.49 26.65 4.80
N GLY A 121 -11.57 25.90 5.09
CA GLY A 121 -11.54 24.58 5.69
C GLY A 121 -11.76 23.48 4.67
N LEU A 122 -10.89 22.46 4.66
CA LEU A 122 -10.96 21.27 3.81
C LEU A 122 -10.87 20.01 4.68
N LEU A 123 -11.82 19.11 4.50
CA LEU A 123 -11.76 17.75 5.03
C LEU A 123 -11.21 16.83 3.95
N ALA A 124 -10.15 16.08 4.27
CA ALA A 124 -9.60 15.05 3.43
C ALA A 124 -9.67 13.70 4.16
N GLY A 125 -10.13 12.66 3.46
CA GLY A 125 -10.12 11.29 3.94
C GLY A 125 -9.31 10.43 2.99
N GLU A 126 -8.52 9.49 3.53
CA GLU A 126 -7.82 8.49 2.75
C GLU A 126 -8.00 7.12 3.40
N PHE A 127 -8.24 6.11 2.57
CA PHE A 127 -8.23 4.71 2.96
C PHE A 127 -7.35 3.92 2.00
N ARG A 128 -6.56 3.02 2.55
CA ARG A 128 -5.72 2.07 1.80
C ARG A 128 -5.94 0.67 2.34
N GLY A 129 -6.01 -0.28 1.43
CA GLY A 129 -6.06 -1.70 1.74
C GLY A 129 -5.10 -2.47 0.84
N MET A 130 -4.44 -3.48 1.39
CA MET A 130 -3.69 -4.47 0.64
C MET A 130 -4.11 -5.84 1.13
N PHE A 131 -4.58 -6.68 0.21
CA PHE A 131 -5.12 -7.99 0.53
C PHE A 131 -4.41 -9.04 -0.32
N ASN A 132 -3.67 -9.93 0.33
CA ASN A 132 -2.98 -11.04 -0.30
C ASN A 132 -3.75 -12.33 -0.07
N PHE A 133 -4.22 -12.95 -1.13
CA PHE A 133 -4.94 -14.22 -1.09
C PHE A 133 -4.03 -15.35 -1.59
N GLY A 134 -3.97 -16.43 -0.83
CA GLY A 134 -3.07 -17.55 -1.07
C GLY A 134 -1.84 -17.51 -0.15
N ASN A 135 -0.69 -17.91 -0.67
CA ASN A 135 0.56 -18.00 0.10
C ASN A 135 1.59 -16.98 -0.43
N PRO A 136 1.52 -15.72 -0.02
CA PRO A 136 2.54 -14.74 -0.41
C PRO A 136 3.88 -15.07 0.22
N SER A 137 4.98 -14.79 -0.49
CA SER A 137 6.32 -14.83 0.10
C SER A 137 6.44 -13.78 1.22
N TRP A 138 7.38 -13.97 2.13
CA TRP A 138 7.63 -13.03 3.23
C TRP A 138 7.85 -11.59 2.75
N SER A 139 8.46 -11.43 1.59
CA SER A 139 8.76 -10.13 0.97
C SER A 139 7.53 -9.41 0.42
N MET A 140 6.44 -10.15 0.16
CA MET A 140 5.19 -9.64 -0.42
C MET A 140 4.08 -9.45 0.61
N MET A 141 4.36 -9.70 1.88
CA MET A 141 3.42 -9.42 2.96
C MET A 141 3.11 -7.92 3.07
N ALA A 142 1.92 -7.61 3.54
CA ALA A 142 1.48 -6.24 3.76
C ALA A 142 2.17 -5.66 4.99
N LEU A 143 2.83 -4.52 4.83
CA LEU A 143 3.55 -3.80 5.88
C LEU A 143 2.75 -2.57 6.31
N LEU A 144 2.55 -2.39 7.62
CA LEU A 144 1.91 -1.21 8.17
C LEU A 144 2.95 -0.11 8.41
N GLY A 145 2.55 1.14 8.14
CA GLY A 145 3.39 2.33 8.34
C GLY A 145 4.31 2.61 7.15
N ASN A 146 4.38 3.87 6.79
CA ASN A 146 5.36 4.41 5.85
C ASN A 146 5.37 5.96 5.94
N SER A 147 6.18 6.61 5.10
CA SER A 147 6.30 8.07 5.10
C SER A 147 5.01 8.83 4.71
N TYR A 148 4.03 8.18 4.12
CA TYR A 148 2.80 8.80 3.60
C TYR A 148 1.56 8.45 4.43
N SER A 149 1.52 7.25 4.99
CA SER A 149 0.37 6.73 5.72
C SER A 149 0.82 6.09 7.02
N MET A 150 0.03 6.25 8.08
CA MET A 150 0.40 5.80 9.44
C MET A 150 1.79 6.30 9.84
N ARG A 151 2.08 7.58 9.58
CA ARG A 151 3.31 8.26 9.97
C ARG A 151 3.51 8.18 11.47
N GLY A 152 4.66 7.70 11.93
CA GLY A 152 4.95 7.41 13.33
C GLY A 152 5.08 5.93 13.65
N TYR A 153 4.69 5.05 12.72
CA TYR A 153 5.01 3.62 12.79
C TYR A 153 6.20 3.30 11.91
N TYR A 154 7.14 2.52 12.44
CA TYR A 154 8.26 1.99 11.67
C TYR A 154 7.73 1.00 10.62
N GLU A 155 8.10 1.19 9.35
CA GLU A 155 7.66 0.33 8.26
C GLU A 155 8.17 -1.11 8.46
N GLY A 156 7.24 -2.06 8.47
CA GLY A 156 7.55 -3.48 8.64
C GLY A 156 7.54 -3.98 10.08
N ARG A 157 7.35 -3.11 11.09
CA ARG A 157 7.13 -3.55 12.47
C ARG A 157 5.91 -4.47 12.58
N TYR A 158 4.83 -4.12 11.88
CA TYR A 158 3.63 -4.93 11.79
C TYR A 158 3.48 -5.40 10.35
N ARG A 159 3.45 -6.71 10.14
CA ARG A 159 3.28 -7.34 8.84
C ARG A 159 2.35 -8.53 8.94
N ASP A 160 1.51 -8.70 7.92
CA ASP A 160 0.65 -9.87 7.77
C ASP A 160 0.20 -9.99 6.30
N LYS A 161 -0.68 -10.95 5.99
CA LYS A 161 -1.22 -11.12 4.63
C LYS A 161 -2.04 -9.92 4.19
N HIS A 162 -2.84 -9.38 5.08
CA HIS A 162 -3.74 -8.26 4.79
C HIS A 162 -3.39 -7.05 5.62
N LYS A 163 -3.65 -5.86 5.07
CA LYS A 163 -3.65 -4.62 5.84
C LYS A 163 -4.79 -3.71 5.43
N MET A 164 -5.27 -2.94 6.38
CA MET A 164 -6.15 -1.80 6.19
C MET A 164 -5.64 -0.63 7.00
N GLU A 165 -5.65 0.56 6.39
CA GLU A 165 -5.28 1.81 7.05
C GLU A 165 -6.14 2.95 6.53
N GLY A 166 -6.51 3.86 7.41
CA GLY A 166 -7.31 5.03 7.06
C GLY A 166 -6.88 6.24 7.88
N GLN A 167 -7.00 7.40 7.26
CA GLN A 167 -6.75 8.67 7.94
C GLN A 167 -7.77 9.73 7.50
N ILE A 168 -8.06 10.62 8.43
CA ILE A 168 -8.86 11.82 8.19
C ILE A 168 -7.99 13.01 8.54
N GLU A 169 -8.00 14.01 7.68
CA GLU A 169 -7.20 15.21 7.80
C GLU A 169 -8.06 16.44 7.63
N LEU A 170 -7.94 17.38 8.56
CA LEU A 170 -8.56 18.70 8.48
C LEU A 170 -7.47 19.73 8.16
N ARG A 171 -7.62 20.40 7.04
CA ARG A 171 -6.74 21.50 6.60
C ARG A 171 -7.49 22.82 6.77
N GLN A 172 -6.89 23.75 7.50
CA GLN A 172 -7.46 25.09 7.67
C GLN A 172 -6.47 26.13 7.16
N HIS A 173 -6.85 26.87 6.13
CA HIS A 173 -6.14 28.07 5.71
C HIS A 173 -6.45 29.21 6.71
N ILE A 174 -5.40 29.83 7.21
CA ILE A 174 -5.54 30.91 8.23
C ILE A 174 -5.27 32.27 7.61
N TRP A 175 -4.07 32.46 7.04
CA TRP A 175 -3.65 33.76 6.57
C TRP A 175 -2.55 33.67 5.52
N LYS A 176 -2.73 34.33 4.38
CA LYS A 176 -1.79 34.34 3.24
C LYS A 176 -1.42 32.92 2.78
N ARG A 177 -0.19 32.48 3.11
CA ARG A 177 0.35 31.14 2.79
C ARG A 177 0.36 30.20 3.99
N ASN A 178 -0.16 30.64 5.12
CA ASN A 178 -0.14 29.89 6.37
C ASN A 178 -1.45 29.13 6.56
N GLY A 179 -1.34 27.88 6.96
CA GLY A 179 -2.45 27.01 7.33
C GLY A 179 -2.06 26.08 8.46
N ILE A 180 -3.06 25.47 9.07
CA ILE A 180 -2.89 24.41 10.06
C ILE A 180 -3.49 23.13 9.49
N VAL A 181 -2.84 21.99 9.80
CA VAL A 181 -3.31 20.66 9.45
C VAL A 181 -3.35 19.84 10.72
N ALA A 182 -4.50 19.20 10.95
CA ALA A 182 -4.68 18.21 12.00
C ALA A 182 -5.15 16.90 11.36
N TRP A 183 -4.65 15.78 11.82
CA TRP A 183 -5.04 14.47 11.29
C TRP A 183 -5.12 13.41 12.39
N ILE A 184 -5.93 12.40 12.13
CA ILE A 184 -6.01 11.18 12.91
C ILE A 184 -6.03 10.01 11.93
N GLY A 185 -5.37 8.92 12.29
CA GLY A 185 -5.34 7.71 11.47
C GLY A 185 -5.35 6.46 12.34
N ALA A 186 -5.86 5.38 11.76
CA ALA A 186 -5.83 4.05 12.34
C ALA A 186 -5.52 3.02 11.26
N GLY A 187 -4.88 1.92 11.65
CA GLY A 187 -4.56 0.82 10.74
C GLY A 187 -4.37 -0.48 11.49
N THR A 188 -4.52 -1.57 10.74
CA THR A 188 -4.33 -2.92 11.25
C THR A 188 -3.75 -3.82 10.15
N VAL A 189 -3.08 -4.88 10.56
CA VAL A 189 -2.70 -6.01 9.73
C VAL A 189 -3.37 -7.26 10.27
N PHE A 190 -3.69 -8.21 9.41
CA PHE A 190 -4.40 -9.45 9.79
C PHE A 190 -4.22 -10.54 8.73
N ASN A 191 -4.54 -11.78 9.13
CA ASN A 191 -4.52 -12.98 8.28
C ASN A 191 -5.95 -13.48 8.03
#